data_60708b005ad005b501de69b2760354e5
#
_entry.id   60708b005ad005b501de69b2760354e5
#
_cell.length_a   1.000
_cell.length_b   1.000
_cell.length_c   1.000
_cell.angle_alpha   90.00
_cell.angle_beta   90.00
_cell.angle_gamma   90.00
#
_symmetry.space_group_name_H-M   'P 1'
#
loop_
_entity.id
_entity.type
_entity.pdbx_description
1 polymer ?
#
loop_
_entity_poly.entity_id
_entity_poly.type
_entity_poly.pdbx_seq_one_letter_code
_entity_poly.pdbx_strand_id
1 'polypeptide(L)'
;NHRFSELTGYADTMTQLRLEEVLPDFTLDWLTAGKTESPHDAVLGNRRYRVYGTTIRAEDNRGTMLGVLYFSDLTELYQVRDEYIRSRPVVAIILIDNYEELTKNLTESAISTMNAKLNETITRWTEGYSGLLRRLERNRFLFIFEKRDLERAKENKFSLLEDIHEIVNSSGLPASISIGLGVDGESFEESYDFAALGIEMALSRGGDQAVIKDRVNFNFSGGRNREADYRSKVRSRVTANSLMELIGQSGRVFIMGHKNADLDAVGAAMGISCLCRKRGKKANIVIDLENNAAGKLIEEIQAVPEYRDVFVSGQDALLMADNRSILVVVDTNRPDQVECRPLLEAISKVCVVDHHRRAADYINPVVVNLHEPYASSAAELVTEVLMYAVEKKDVLPIEAESLMAGICLDTKFFNVRTGERTFEAAAVLRRLGADTTEVKKLMQNDFQDTMAKYQIIKSSRLYRQEIAIAALNTPTTRVLAAQAADELLNISGITASFVLYPDGEQVIISARSIGSANVQMILEPLGGGGNAATAGAQVKTHALCPLPAFFERGGGNTATAGAQMKDTTVKEALDELVASIDKFYEE
;
A
#
# COMPACT_ATOMS: atom_id res chain seq x y z
N ASN A 1 -19.15 48.65 -25.99
CA ASN A 1 -19.96 47.96 -26.96
C ASN A 1 -21.25 47.49 -26.20
N HIS A 2 -22.42 47.74 -26.82
CA HIS A 2 -23.76 47.49 -26.21
C HIS A 2 -23.88 46.05 -25.68
N ARG A 3 -23.44 45.03 -26.42
CA ARG A 3 -23.51 43.62 -25.98
C ARG A 3 -22.64 43.33 -24.75
N PHE A 4 -21.47 43.96 -24.64
CA PHE A 4 -20.61 43.78 -23.45
C PHE A 4 -21.25 44.47 -22.23
N SER A 5 -21.91 45.60 -22.43
CA SER A 5 -22.69 46.32 -21.42
C SER A 5 -23.86 45.47 -20.90
N GLU A 6 -24.57 44.81 -21.78
CA GLU A 6 -25.68 43.89 -21.42
C GLU A 6 -25.16 42.68 -20.64
N LEU A 7 -24.01 42.10 -21.05
CA LEU A 7 -23.42 40.91 -20.41
C LEU A 7 -22.89 41.22 -19.00
N THR A 8 -22.39 42.41 -18.75
CA THR A 8 -21.81 42.81 -17.47
C THR A 8 -22.80 43.51 -16.53
N GLY A 9 -24.00 43.88 -17.05
CA GLY A 9 -25.01 44.62 -16.28
C GLY A 9 -24.76 46.10 -16.07
N TYR A 10 -23.68 46.66 -16.66
CA TYR A 10 -23.27 48.04 -16.58
C TYR A 10 -23.77 48.84 -17.83
N ALA A 11 -25.04 49.24 -17.88
CA ALA A 11 -25.62 49.80 -19.09
C ALA A 11 -25.07 51.18 -19.51
N ASP A 12 -24.99 52.15 -18.62
CA ASP A 12 -24.75 53.58 -18.99
C ASP A 12 -23.41 54.14 -18.47
N THR A 13 -22.69 53.49 -17.57
CA THR A 13 -21.49 53.99 -16.90
C THR A 13 -20.19 53.31 -17.34
N MET A 14 -20.24 52.41 -18.31
CA MET A 14 -19.12 51.54 -18.69
C MET A 14 -17.89 52.26 -19.21
N THR A 15 -18.06 53.43 -19.84
CA THR A 15 -16.95 54.24 -20.38
C THR A 15 -16.10 54.93 -19.31
N GLN A 16 -16.56 54.91 -18.05
CA GLN A 16 -15.87 55.50 -16.92
C GLN A 16 -15.26 54.47 -15.95
N LEU A 17 -15.54 53.16 -16.16
CA LEU A 17 -15.06 52.07 -15.31
C LEU A 17 -13.72 51.53 -15.80
N ARG A 18 -12.89 51.09 -14.88
CA ARG A 18 -11.71 50.29 -15.20
C ARG A 18 -12.13 48.88 -15.51
N LEU A 19 -11.40 48.18 -16.39
CA LEU A 19 -11.71 46.80 -16.73
C LEU A 19 -11.70 45.88 -15.51
N GLU A 20 -10.79 46.11 -14.58
CA GLU A 20 -10.66 45.39 -13.31
C GLU A 20 -11.88 45.52 -12.38
N GLU A 21 -12.66 46.64 -12.52
CA GLU A 21 -13.90 46.83 -11.78
C GLU A 21 -15.06 46.00 -12.38
N VAL A 22 -14.98 45.67 -13.67
CA VAL A 22 -15.97 44.90 -14.40
C VAL A 22 -15.60 43.41 -14.41
N LEU A 23 -14.31 43.11 -14.42
CA LEU A 23 -13.71 41.77 -14.45
C LEU A 23 -12.58 41.70 -13.39
N PRO A 24 -12.89 41.52 -12.11
CA PRO A 24 -11.90 41.61 -11.01
C PRO A 24 -10.71 40.64 -11.16
N ASP A 25 -10.95 39.45 -11.73
CA ASP A 25 -9.96 38.41 -11.87
C ASP A 25 -9.23 38.42 -13.24
N PHE A 26 -9.48 39.46 -14.08
CA PHE A 26 -8.95 39.52 -15.43
C PHE A 26 -7.91 40.63 -15.58
N THR A 27 -6.64 40.26 -15.82
CA THR A 27 -5.52 41.20 -16.03
C THR A 27 -5.22 41.42 -17.51
N LEU A 28 -4.65 42.59 -17.84
CA LEU A 28 -4.22 42.95 -19.21
C LEU A 28 -2.71 42.80 -19.44
N ASP A 29 -1.97 42.23 -18.48
CA ASP A 29 -0.50 42.10 -18.56
C ASP A 29 -0.04 41.32 -19.80
N TRP A 30 -0.82 40.31 -20.20
CA TRP A 30 -0.56 39.53 -21.39
C TRP A 30 -0.66 40.37 -22.67
N LEU A 31 -1.60 41.33 -22.76
CA LEU A 31 -1.79 42.21 -23.91
C LEU A 31 -0.68 43.24 -23.98
N THR A 32 -0.26 43.81 -22.87
CA THR A 32 0.88 44.75 -22.78
C THR A 32 2.21 44.05 -23.06
N ALA A 33 2.31 42.75 -22.76
CA ALA A 33 3.45 41.90 -23.10
C ALA A 33 3.45 41.44 -24.60
N GLY A 34 2.51 41.94 -25.43
CA GLY A 34 2.42 41.64 -26.85
C GLY A 34 1.80 40.29 -27.21
N LYS A 35 1.15 39.61 -26.27
CA LYS A 35 0.39 38.39 -26.56
C LYS A 35 -0.98 38.75 -27.13
N THR A 36 -1.51 37.89 -28.00
CA THR A 36 -2.81 38.09 -28.66
C THR A 36 -3.94 37.29 -28.03
N GLU A 37 -3.64 36.42 -27.05
CA GLU A 37 -4.62 35.58 -26.36
C GLU A 37 -4.38 35.64 -24.84
N SER A 38 -5.46 35.75 -24.08
CA SER A 38 -5.41 35.72 -22.60
C SER A 38 -5.01 34.32 -22.10
N PRO A 39 -4.12 34.24 -21.09
CA PRO A 39 -3.73 32.95 -20.49
C PRO A 39 -4.90 32.26 -19.76
N HIS A 40 -5.91 33.03 -19.36
CA HIS A 40 -7.10 32.53 -18.63
C HIS A 40 -8.37 32.97 -19.32
N ASP A 41 -9.39 32.10 -19.27
CA ASP A 41 -10.74 32.45 -19.74
C ASP A 41 -11.38 33.44 -18.78
N ALA A 42 -12.15 34.40 -19.30
CA ALA A 42 -12.97 35.31 -18.51
C ALA A 42 -14.31 34.68 -18.19
N VAL A 43 -14.75 34.81 -16.93
CA VAL A 43 -16.07 34.34 -16.48
C VAL A 43 -16.97 35.54 -16.23
N LEU A 44 -18.12 35.59 -16.91
CA LEU A 44 -19.14 36.63 -16.79
C LEU A 44 -20.47 35.98 -16.43
N GLY A 45 -20.88 36.07 -15.17
CA GLY A 45 -22.04 35.33 -14.67
C GLY A 45 -21.87 33.82 -14.89
N ASN A 46 -22.81 33.20 -15.62
CA ASN A 46 -22.76 31.77 -15.94
C ASN A 46 -22.08 31.47 -17.29
N ARG A 47 -21.41 32.43 -17.88
CA ARG A 47 -20.78 32.26 -19.21
C ARG A 47 -19.27 32.36 -19.11
N ARG A 48 -18.59 31.58 -19.94
CA ARG A 48 -17.13 31.52 -20.05
C ARG A 48 -16.68 31.95 -21.42
N TYR A 49 -15.72 32.88 -21.44
CA TYR A 49 -15.23 33.50 -22.67
C TYR A 49 -13.73 33.33 -22.81
N ARG A 50 -13.25 32.92 -23.98
CA ARG A 50 -11.87 33.09 -24.39
C ARG A 50 -11.68 34.52 -24.86
N VAL A 51 -10.65 35.21 -24.37
CA VAL A 51 -10.41 36.60 -24.71
C VAL A 51 -9.19 36.73 -25.58
N TYR A 52 -9.38 37.34 -26.73
CA TYR A 52 -8.32 37.74 -27.64
C TYR A 52 -8.19 39.24 -27.62
N GLY A 53 -6.95 39.76 -27.84
CA GLY A 53 -6.72 41.19 -27.81
C GLY A 53 -5.66 41.65 -28.80
N THR A 54 -5.78 42.88 -29.23
CA THR A 54 -4.77 43.59 -29.99
C THR A 54 -4.66 45.02 -29.50
N THR A 55 -3.47 45.61 -29.64
CA THR A 55 -3.22 47.02 -29.32
C THR A 55 -3.09 47.83 -30.58
N ILE A 56 -3.75 49.00 -30.63
CA ILE A 56 -3.71 49.94 -31.73
C ILE A 56 -3.24 51.28 -31.17
N ARG A 57 -2.34 51.99 -31.87
CA ARG A 57 -1.97 53.36 -31.52
C ARG A 57 -3.06 54.31 -31.97
N ALA A 58 -3.54 55.13 -31.08
CA ALA A 58 -4.47 56.23 -31.43
C ALA A 58 -3.73 57.30 -32.24
N GLU A 59 -4.41 57.88 -33.19
CA GLU A 59 -3.89 59.02 -33.97
C GLU A 59 -3.91 60.34 -33.17
N ASP A 60 -3.76 60.27 -31.85
CA ASP A 60 -3.65 61.41 -31.01
C ASP A 60 -2.20 61.83 -30.78
N ASN A 61 -1.93 63.12 -30.61
CA ASN A 61 -0.59 63.65 -30.34
C ASN A 61 0.02 63.18 -29.01
N ARG A 62 -0.66 62.28 -28.25
CA ARG A 62 -0.27 61.81 -26.91
C ARG A 62 0.26 60.37 -26.90
N GLY A 63 0.23 59.65 -28.09
CA GLY A 63 0.71 58.29 -28.17
C GLY A 63 -0.11 57.25 -27.39
N THR A 64 -1.39 57.53 -27.20
CA THR A 64 -2.32 56.67 -26.45
C THR A 64 -2.43 55.31 -27.14
N MET A 65 -2.32 54.24 -26.38
CA MET A 65 -2.56 52.85 -26.84
C MET A 65 -3.98 52.46 -26.56
N LEU A 66 -4.70 51.97 -27.55
CA LEU A 66 -6.05 51.43 -27.43
C LEU A 66 -5.96 49.91 -27.51
N GLY A 67 -6.55 49.24 -26.50
CA GLY A 67 -6.72 47.79 -26.50
C GLY A 67 -8.08 47.41 -27.06
N VAL A 68 -8.11 46.54 -28.07
CA VAL A 68 -9.36 45.94 -28.57
C VAL A 68 -9.42 44.51 -28.12
N LEU A 69 -10.46 44.17 -27.36
CA LEU A 69 -10.68 42.83 -26.82
C LEU A 69 -11.86 42.13 -27.51
N TYR A 70 -11.67 40.89 -27.88
CA TYR A 70 -12.68 40.02 -28.49
C TYR A 70 -13.00 38.90 -27.52
N PHE A 71 -14.27 38.77 -27.12
CA PHE A 71 -14.77 37.73 -26.24
C PHE A 71 -15.45 36.64 -27.08
N SER A 72 -14.85 35.47 -27.15
CA SER A 72 -15.42 34.30 -27.80
C SER A 72 -16.15 33.44 -26.78
N ASP A 73 -17.43 33.26 -26.92
CA ASP A 73 -18.24 32.47 -25.99
C ASP A 73 -17.90 30.98 -26.12
N LEU A 74 -17.38 30.39 -25.06
CA LEU A 74 -17.02 28.98 -24.94
C LEU A 74 -17.96 28.23 -24.00
N THR A 75 -19.04 28.86 -23.53
CA THR A 75 -19.92 28.29 -22.51
C THR A 75 -20.48 26.94 -22.92
N GLU A 76 -21.01 26.85 -24.15
CA GLU A 76 -21.55 25.60 -24.67
C GLU A 76 -20.49 24.50 -24.80
N LEU A 77 -19.29 24.85 -25.27
CA LEU A 77 -18.18 23.92 -25.38
C LEU A 77 -17.79 23.33 -24.01
N TYR A 78 -17.69 24.18 -22.99
CA TYR A 78 -17.39 23.72 -21.64
C TYR A 78 -18.52 22.91 -21.03
N GLN A 79 -19.79 23.28 -21.26
CA GLN A 79 -20.95 22.53 -20.81
C GLN A 79 -20.99 21.14 -21.44
N VAL A 80 -20.81 21.04 -22.75
CA VAL A 80 -20.76 19.76 -23.47
C VAL A 80 -19.60 18.91 -22.98
N ARG A 81 -18.41 19.51 -22.79
CA ARG A 81 -17.23 18.81 -22.27
C ARG A 81 -17.46 18.29 -20.85
N ASP A 82 -18.00 19.11 -19.98
CA ASP A 82 -18.25 18.74 -18.59
C ASP A 82 -19.35 17.67 -18.49
N GLU A 83 -20.39 17.77 -19.32
CA GLU A 83 -21.42 16.73 -19.42
C GLU A 83 -20.83 15.43 -19.96
N TYR A 84 -19.98 15.49 -21.00
CA TYR A 84 -19.29 14.32 -21.52
C TYR A 84 -18.43 13.63 -20.44
N ILE A 85 -17.69 14.40 -19.63
CA ILE A 85 -16.87 13.84 -18.56
C ILE A 85 -17.74 13.20 -17.47
N ARG A 86 -18.85 13.85 -17.10
CA ARG A 86 -19.76 13.38 -16.04
C ARG A 86 -20.60 12.18 -16.46
N SER A 87 -20.97 12.09 -17.73
CA SER A 87 -21.77 10.99 -18.28
C SER A 87 -20.92 9.78 -18.70
N ARG A 88 -19.58 9.84 -18.61
CA ARG A 88 -18.74 8.67 -18.91
C ARG A 88 -19.14 7.48 -18.06
N PRO A 89 -19.16 6.27 -18.64
CA PRO A 89 -19.52 5.07 -17.91
C PRO A 89 -18.43 4.67 -16.91
N VAL A 90 -18.86 4.25 -15.74
CA VAL A 90 -18.09 3.50 -14.76
C VAL A 90 -18.57 2.06 -14.79
N VAL A 91 -17.67 1.12 -14.95
CA VAL A 91 -17.99 -0.31 -14.91
C VAL A 91 -17.60 -0.83 -13.53
N ALA A 92 -18.55 -1.39 -12.82
CA ALA A 92 -18.33 -2.00 -11.51
C ALA A 92 -18.66 -3.50 -11.55
N ILE A 93 -17.78 -4.31 -10.97
CA ILE A 93 -18.02 -5.71 -10.64
C ILE A 93 -18.23 -5.79 -9.14
N ILE A 94 -19.36 -6.35 -8.70
CA ILE A 94 -19.67 -6.64 -7.30
C ILE A 94 -19.55 -8.15 -7.13
N LEU A 95 -18.68 -8.60 -6.24
CA LEU A 95 -18.42 -10.01 -5.97
C LEU A 95 -18.76 -10.32 -4.52
N ILE A 96 -19.60 -11.33 -4.29
CA ILE A 96 -19.82 -11.87 -2.94
C ILE A 96 -18.62 -12.76 -2.61
N ASP A 97 -17.79 -12.31 -1.68
CA ASP A 97 -16.47 -12.91 -1.40
C ASP A 97 -16.57 -14.32 -0.83
N ASN A 98 -17.50 -14.55 0.09
CA ASN A 98 -17.65 -15.79 0.85
C ASN A 98 -18.91 -16.59 0.52
N TYR A 99 -19.39 -16.51 -0.74
CA TYR A 99 -20.65 -17.13 -1.17
C TYR A 99 -20.73 -18.63 -0.90
N GLU A 100 -19.64 -19.37 -1.16
CA GLU A 100 -19.60 -20.82 -0.96
C GLU A 100 -19.71 -21.21 0.52
N GLU A 101 -19.04 -20.46 1.40
CA GLU A 101 -19.12 -20.65 2.84
C GLU A 101 -20.48 -20.27 3.42
N LEU A 102 -21.06 -19.17 2.92
CA LEU A 102 -22.41 -18.76 3.30
C LEU A 102 -23.47 -19.81 2.98
N THR A 103 -23.30 -20.51 1.85
CA THR A 103 -24.27 -21.49 1.37
C THR A 103 -23.95 -22.93 1.77
N LYS A 104 -22.78 -23.17 2.37
CA LYS A 104 -22.34 -24.50 2.80
C LYS A 104 -23.28 -25.08 3.84
N ASN A 105 -23.69 -26.33 3.66
CA ASN A 105 -24.60 -27.07 4.55
C ASN A 105 -26.02 -26.45 4.71
N LEU A 106 -26.41 -25.51 3.84
CA LEU A 106 -27.78 -24.99 3.82
C LEU A 106 -28.68 -25.86 2.93
N THR A 107 -29.97 -25.90 3.26
CA THR A 107 -31.00 -26.47 2.35
C THR A 107 -31.21 -25.57 1.15
N GLU A 108 -31.70 -26.10 0.02
CA GLU A 108 -32.00 -25.31 -1.18
C GLU A 108 -32.96 -24.14 -0.89
N SER A 109 -33.93 -24.32 -0.01
CA SER A 109 -34.84 -23.24 0.42
C SER A 109 -34.11 -22.13 1.18
N ALA A 110 -33.16 -22.48 2.07
CA ALA A 110 -32.34 -21.51 2.81
C ALA A 110 -31.37 -20.76 1.87
N ILE A 111 -30.77 -21.45 0.89
CA ILE A 111 -29.94 -20.84 -0.17
C ILE A 111 -30.76 -19.84 -0.99
N SER A 112 -31.99 -20.21 -1.38
CA SER A 112 -32.88 -19.33 -2.13
C SER A 112 -33.24 -18.06 -1.33
N THR A 113 -33.55 -18.21 -0.04
CA THR A 113 -33.84 -17.08 0.84
C THR A 113 -32.62 -16.17 1.02
N MET A 114 -31.43 -16.75 1.21
CA MET A 114 -30.17 -16.01 1.29
C MET A 114 -29.90 -15.21 0.01
N ASN A 115 -30.04 -15.86 -1.15
CA ASN A 115 -29.87 -15.22 -2.45
C ASN A 115 -30.88 -14.08 -2.67
N ALA A 116 -32.11 -14.23 -2.21
CA ALA A 116 -33.12 -13.17 -2.30
C ALA A 116 -32.71 -11.93 -1.50
N LYS A 117 -32.23 -12.12 -0.26
CA LYS A 117 -31.74 -11.01 0.59
C LYS A 117 -30.52 -10.33 -0.02
N LEU A 118 -29.53 -11.10 -0.49
CA LEU A 118 -28.32 -10.56 -1.15
C LEU A 118 -28.70 -9.72 -2.38
N ASN A 119 -29.57 -10.26 -3.24
CA ASN A 119 -30.05 -9.56 -4.42
C ASN A 119 -30.80 -8.28 -4.05
N GLU A 120 -31.70 -8.33 -3.07
CA GLU A 120 -32.47 -7.18 -2.60
C GLU A 120 -31.56 -6.06 -2.10
N THR A 121 -30.57 -6.38 -1.26
CA THR A 121 -29.64 -5.40 -0.71
C THR A 121 -28.78 -4.76 -1.80
N ILE A 122 -28.23 -5.55 -2.74
CA ILE A 122 -27.45 -5.04 -3.87
C ILE A 122 -28.33 -4.17 -4.79
N THR A 123 -29.55 -4.61 -5.11
CA THR A 123 -30.47 -3.87 -5.97
C THR A 123 -30.86 -2.53 -5.32
N ARG A 124 -31.23 -2.53 -4.04
CA ARG A 124 -31.60 -1.32 -3.30
C ARG A 124 -30.47 -0.29 -3.32
N TRP A 125 -29.21 -0.73 -3.14
CA TRP A 125 -28.06 0.17 -3.21
C TRP A 125 -27.90 0.76 -4.62
N THR A 126 -28.05 -0.06 -5.69
CA THR A 126 -27.89 0.39 -7.07
C THR A 126 -29.02 1.28 -7.57
N GLU A 127 -30.24 1.18 -7.00
CA GLU A 127 -31.37 2.08 -7.32
C GLU A 127 -31.08 3.55 -6.97
N GLY A 128 -30.13 3.81 -6.08
CA GLY A 128 -29.67 5.15 -5.78
C GLY A 128 -28.86 5.83 -6.89
N TYR A 129 -28.49 5.12 -7.97
CA TYR A 129 -27.61 5.57 -9.05
C TYR A 129 -28.25 5.39 -10.42
N SER A 130 -27.89 6.27 -11.37
CA SER A 130 -28.34 6.15 -12.77
C SER A 130 -27.54 5.05 -13.48
N GLY A 131 -27.98 3.80 -13.40
CA GLY A 131 -27.19 2.68 -13.90
C GLY A 131 -27.98 1.43 -14.25
N LEU A 132 -27.26 0.42 -14.73
CA LEU A 132 -27.78 -0.89 -15.12
C LEU A 132 -27.08 -1.98 -14.29
N LEU A 133 -27.85 -2.70 -13.47
CA LEU A 133 -27.37 -3.89 -12.74
C LEU A 133 -27.71 -5.17 -13.51
N ARG A 134 -26.75 -6.08 -13.62
CA ARG A 134 -26.94 -7.44 -14.16
C ARG A 134 -26.20 -8.45 -13.29
N ARG A 135 -26.86 -9.54 -12.94
CA ARG A 135 -26.23 -10.70 -12.33
C ARG A 135 -25.57 -11.55 -13.41
N LEU A 136 -24.27 -11.77 -13.33
CA LEU A 136 -23.51 -12.60 -14.27
C LEU A 136 -23.44 -14.07 -13.81
N GLU A 137 -23.17 -14.27 -12.51
CA GLU A 137 -23.02 -15.56 -11.87
C GLU A 137 -23.74 -15.58 -10.51
N ARG A 138 -23.67 -16.72 -9.81
CA ARG A 138 -24.32 -16.87 -8.50
C ARG A 138 -23.83 -15.85 -7.47
N ASN A 139 -22.56 -15.47 -7.55
CA ASN A 139 -21.89 -14.57 -6.62
C ASN A 139 -21.34 -13.30 -7.28
N ARG A 140 -21.61 -13.06 -8.59
CA ARG A 140 -21.01 -11.96 -9.35
C ARG A 140 -22.07 -11.14 -10.07
N PHE A 141 -21.96 -9.81 -9.91
CA PHE A 141 -22.83 -8.84 -10.55
C PHE A 141 -22.00 -7.84 -11.34
N LEU A 142 -22.55 -7.37 -12.44
CA LEU A 142 -22.05 -6.26 -13.24
C LEU A 142 -22.98 -5.06 -13.00
N PHE A 143 -22.41 -3.92 -12.66
CA PHE A 143 -23.13 -2.66 -12.53
C PHE A 143 -22.42 -1.59 -13.35
N ILE A 144 -23.16 -0.94 -14.25
CA ILE A 144 -22.66 0.14 -15.10
C ILE A 144 -23.48 1.38 -14.76
N PHE A 145 -22.80 2.47 -14.41
CA PHE A 145 -23.43 3.73 -14.03
C PHE A 145 -22.59 4.93 -14.48
N GLU A 146 -23.13 6.14 -14.35
CA GLU A 146 -22.46 7.35 -14.81
C GLU A 146 -21.41 7.87 -13.80
N LYS A 147 -20.32 8.42 -14.30
CA LYS A 147 -19.21 8.94 -13.50
C LYS A 147 -19.66 10.02 -12.50
N ARG A 148 -20.72 10.78 -12.79
CA ARG A 148 -21.30 11.77 -11.85
C ARG A 148 -21.73 11.16 -10.53
N ASP A 149 -22.13 9.90 -10.52
CA ASP A 149 -22.59 9.20 -9.32
C ASP A 149 -21.43 8.57 -8.53
N LEU A 150 -20.22 8.46 -9.12
CA LEU A 150 -19.07 7.85 -8.46
C LEU A 150 -18.62 8.65 -7.23
N GLU A 151 -18.63 9.98 -7.30
CA GLU A 151 -18.22 10.81 -6.16
C GLU A 151 -19.18 10.61 -4.97
N ARG A 152 -20.49 10.53 -5.24
CA ARG A 152 -21.49 10.21 -4.20
C ARG A 152 -21.24 8.82 -3.59
N ALA A 153 -20.85 7.82 -4.40
CA ALA A 153 -20.51 6.50 -3.89
C ALA A 153 -19.25 6.53 -2.99
N LYS A 154 -18.27 7.36 -3.35
CA LYS A 154 -17.06 7.58 -2.54
C LYS A 154 -17.37 8.28 -1.21
N GLU A 155 -18.15 9.35 -1.24
CA GLU A 155 -18.59 10.10 -0.05
C GLU A 155 -19.32 9.20 0.95
N ASN A 156 -20.18 8.31 0.44
CA ASN A 156 -20.87 7.30 1.24
C ASN A 156 -20.00 6.07 1.56
N LYS A 157 -18.68 6.11 1.24
CA LYS A 157 -17.73 5.02 1.49
C LYS A 157 -18.21 3.66 1.00
N PHE A 158 -19.00 3.64 -0.10
CA PHE A 158 -19.63 2.42 -0.63
C PHE A 158 -20.42 1.68 0.46
N SER A 159 -21.48 2.30 1.00
CA SER A 159 -22.28 1.77 2.13
C SER A 159 -22.74 0.32 1.96
N LEU A 160 -22.84 -0.17 0.72
CA LEU A 160 -23.14 -1.57 0.42
C LEU A 160 -22.19 -2.55 1.14
N LEU A 161 -20.92 -2.17 1.36
CA LEU A 161 -19.96 -2.99 2.10
C LEU A 161 -20.41 -3.26 3.54
N GLU A 162 -21.06 -2.27 4.16
CA GLU A 162 -21.59 -2.41 5.53
C GLU A 162 -22.96 -3.06 5.54
N ASP A 163 -23.85 -2.66 4.64
CA ASP A 163 -25.22 -3.17 4.55
C ASP A 163 -25.27 -4.70 4.34
N ILE A 164 -24.29 -5.23 3.59
CA ILE A 164 -24.23 -6.66 3.29
C ILE A 164 -23.86 -7.51 4.52
N HIS A 165 -23.12 -6.95 5.49
CA HIS A 165 -22.73 -7.64 6.71
C HIS A 165 -23.90 -7.95 7.64
N GLU A 166 -25.04 -7.25 7.47
CA GLU A 166 -26.26 -7.56 8.22
C GLU A 166 -26.87 -8.91 7.81
N ILE A 167 -26.48 -9.44 6.65
CA ILE A 167 -26.95 -10.72 6.13
C ILE A 167 -26.04 -11.82 6.68
N VAL A 168 -26.55 -12.56 7.65
CA VAL A 168 -25.85 -13.68 8.28
C VAL A 168 -26.52 -15.01 7.95
N ASN A 169 -25.71 -16.08 7.84
CA ASN A 169 -26.23 -17.44 7.68
C ASN A 169 -26.64 -18.05 9.04
N SER A 170 -27.18 -19.28 9.03
CA SER A 170 -27.59 -20.00 10.24
C SER A 170 -26.47 -20.29 11.24
N SER A 171 -25.21 -20.21 10.81
CA SER A 171 -24.03 -20.37 11.65
C SER A 171 -23.49 -19.05 12.20
N GLY A 172 -24.16 -17.92 11.93
CA GLY A 172 -23.73 -16.59 12.35
C GLY A 172 -22.62 -15.98 11.47
N LEU A 173 -22.30 -16.58 10.31
CA LEU A 173 -21.31 -16.04 9.38
C LEU A 173 -21.93 -14.89 8.58
N PRO A 174 -21.38 -13.65 8.63
CA PRO A 174 -21.86 -12.54 7.84
C PRO A 174 -21.43 -12.67 6.37
N ALA A 175 -22.25 -12.13 5.46
CA ALA A 175 -21.85 -11.97 4.07
C ALA A 175 -20.81 -10.87 3.94
N SER A 176 -19.89 -11.02 2.99
CA SER A 176 -18.93 -9.99 2.60
C SER A 176 -18.85 -9.84 1.08
N ILE A 177 -18.59 -8.63 0.62
CA ILE A 177 -18.47 -8.33 -0.80
C ILE A 177 -17.21 -7.51 -1.10
N SER A 178 -16.73 -7.65 -2.32
CA SER A 178 -15.74 -6.76 -2.91
C SER A 178 -16.33 -6.06 -4.14
N ILE A 179 -15.98 -4.79 -4.33
CA ILE A 179 -16.41 -3.98 -5.47
C ILE A 179 -15.20 -3.53 -6.24
N GLY A 180 -15.02 -4.00 -7.47
CA GLY A 180 -14.01 -3.49 -8.39
C GLY A 180 -14.64 -2.50 -9.36
N LEU A 181 -14.08 -1.29 -9.47
CA LEU A 181 -14.58 -0.24 -10.35
C LEU A 181 -13.50 0.16 -11.37
N GLY A 182 -13.87 0.10 -12.65
CA GLY A 182 -13.04 0.58 -13.76
C GLY A 182 -13.55 1.93 -14.26
N VAL A 183 -12.65 2.92 -14.28
CA VAL A 183 -12.95 4.28 -14.68
C VAL A 183 -11.97 4.78 -15.75
N ASP A 184 -12.44 5.68 -16.59
CA ASP A 184 -11.65 6.37 -17.61
C ASP A 184 -10.94 5.45 -18.63
N GLY A 185 -11.44 4.23 -18.84
CA GLY A 185 -11.00 3.36 -19.93
C GLY A 185 -11.32 3.97 -21.31
N GLU A 186 -10.61 3.58 -22.35
CA GLU A 186 -10.88 3.99 -23.74
C GLU A 186 -12.13 3.30 -24.29
N SER A 187 -12.44 2.11 -23.75
CA SER A 187 -13.59 1.32 -24.11
C SER A 187 -14.32 0.75 -22.88
N PHE A 188 -15.50 0.19 -23.10
CA PHE A 188 -16.19 -0.59 -22.07
C PHE A 188 -15.39 -1.85 -21.66
N GLU A 189 -14.71 -2.49 -22.62
CA GLU A 189 -13.86 -3.65 -22.39
C GLU A 189 -12.72 -3.29 -21.45
N GLU A 190 -11.96 -2.24 -21.73
CA GLU A 190 -10.87 -1.78 -20.87
C GLU A 190 -11.37 -1.38 -19.46
N SER A 191 -12.53 -0.70 -19.38
CA SER A 191 -13.15 -0.37 -18.10
C SER A 191 -13.58 -1.63 -17.32
N TYR A 192 -14.05 -2.68 -18.04
CA TYR A 192 -14.35 -3.97 -17.42
C TYR A 192 -13.09 -4.68 -16.92
N ASP A 193 -11.99 -4.64 -17.69
CA ASP A 193 -10.70 -5.21 -17.27
C ASP A 193 -10.15 -4.48 -16.04
N PHE A 194 -10.28 -3.16 -15.99
CA PHE A 194 -9.94 -2.39 -14.80
C PHE A 194 -10.78 -2.80 -13.59
N ALA A 195 -12.09 -3.01 -13.78
CA ALA A 195 -12.96 -3.49 -12.70
C ALA A 195 -12.57 -4.91 -12.23
N ALA A 196 -12.22 -5.80 -13.17
CA ALA A 196 -11.76 -7.15 -12.85
C ALA A 196 -10.44 -7.14 -12.08
N LEU A 197 -9.46 -6.32 -12.51
CA LEU A 197 -8.22 -6.08 -11.76
C LEU A 197 -8.51 -5.48 -10.37
N GLY A 198 -9.51 -4.59 -10.26
CA GLY A 198 -9.99 -4.06 -8.99
C GLY A 198 -10.47 -5.15 -8.04
N ILE A 199 -11.25 -6.14 -8.53
CA ILE A 199 -11.67 -7.31 -7.76
C ILE A 199 -10.48 -8.18 -7.33
N GLU A 200 -9.55 -8.47 -8.24
CA GLU A 200 -8.34 -9.23 -7.89
C GLU A 200 -7.54 -8.53 -6.79
N MET A 201 -7.40 -7.21 -6.92
CA MET A 201 -6.72 -6.39 -5.91
C MET A 201 -7.47 -6.38 -4.58
N ALA A 202 -8.81 -6.26 -4.59
CA ALA A 202 -9.63 -6.34 -3.39
C ALA A 202 -9.46 -7.69 -2.68
N LEU A 203 -9.60 -8.79 -3.41
CA LEU A 203 -9.45 -10.15 -2.88
C LEU A 203 -8.04 -10.42 -2.35
N SER A 204 -7.01 -9.92 -3.04
CA SER A 204 -5.62 -10.06 -2.59
C SER A 204 -5.33 -9.31 -1.28
N ARG A 205 -6.19 -8.37 -0.91
CA ARG A 205 -6.11 -7.59 0.34
C ARG A 205 -7.11 -8.08 1.39
N GLY A 206 -7.74 -9.23 1.14
CA GLY A 206 -8.68 -9.90 2.03
C GLY A 206 -10.15 -9.69 1.74
N GLY A 207 -10.49 -9.01 0.67
CA GLY A 207 -11.88 -8.71 0.32
C GLY A 207 -12.48 -7.58 1.15
N ASP A 208 -13.81 -7.50 1.18
CA ASP A 208 -14.60 -6.54 1.97
C ASP A 208 -14.22 -5.07 1.71
N GLN A 209 -13.99 -4.72 0.45
CA GLN A 209 -13.55 -3.38 0.07
C GLN A 209 -13.95 -3.02 -1.35
N ALA A 210 -14.00 -1.71 -1.62
CA ALA A 210 -14.14 -1.17 -2.97
C ALA A 210 -12.76 -0.71 -3.49
N VAL A 211 -12.45 -1.09 -4.72
CA VAL A 211 -11.21 -0.73 -5.40
C VAL A 211 -11.54 -0.07 -6.72
N ILE A 212 -11.12 1.17 -6.88
CA ILE A 212 -11.28 1.95 -8.11
C ILE A 212 -9.96 1.92 -8.86
N LYS A 213 -10.00 1.45 -10.10
CA LYS A 213 -8.86 1.43 -11.02
C LYS A 213 -9.12 2.40 -12.18
N ASP A 214 -8.22 3.34 -12.36
CA ASP A 214 -8.06 4.12 -13.58
C ASP A 214 -6.80 3.65 -14.34
N ARG A 215 -6.42 4.31 -15.41
CA ARG A 215 -5.25 3.94 -16.23
C ARG A 215 -3.93 3.89 -15.45
N VAL A 216 -3.81 4.66 -14.39
CA VAL A 216 -2.54 4.88 -13.68
C VAL A 216 -2.59 4.31 -12.26
N ASN A 217 -3.70 4.54 -11.53
CA ASN A 217 -3.77 4.38 -10.09
C ASN A 217 -4.81 3.34 -9.65
N PHE A 218 -4.62 2.84 -8.43
CA PHE A 218 -5.63 2.15 -7.64
C PHE A 218 -5.98 3.00 -6.42
N ASN A 219 -7.28 3.22 -6.20
CA ASN A 219 -7.82 3.89 -5.02
C ASN A 219 -8.67 2.89 -4.23
N PHE A 220 -8.50 2.87 -2.91
CA PHE A 220 -9.12 1.89 -2.03
C PHE A 220 -10.11 2.56 -1.07
N SER A 221 -11.24 1.88 -0.80
CA SER A 221 -12.26 2.32 0.16
C SER A 221 -12.81 1.11 0.90
N GLY A 222 -12.97 1.18 2.23
CA GLY A 222 -13.36 0.05 3.06
C GLY A 222 -12.18 -0.82 3.49
N GLY A 223 -12.45 -2.06 3.87
CA GLY A 223 -11.45 -3.02 4.36
C GLY A 223 -11.32 -2.93 5.88
N ARG A 224 -12.33 -3.38 6.63
CA ARG A 224 -12.21 -3.64 8.07
C ARG A 224 -11.40 -4.92 8.28
N ASN A 225 -10.41 -4.89 9.17
CA ASN A 225 -9.73 -6.07 9.68
C ASN A 225 -10.76 -6.93 10.45
N ARG A 226 -11.50 -7.79 9.77
CA ARG A 226 -12.24 -8.90 10.37
C ARG A 226 -11.58 -10.19 9.90
N GLU A 227 -11.22 -11.00 10.86
CA GLU A 227 -10.56 -12.29 10.76
C GLU A 227 -11.25 -13.19 9.72
N ALA A 228 -10.57 -13.34 8.58
CA ALA A 228 -10.97 -14.28 7.54
C ALA A 228 -10.41 -15.68 7.85
N ASP A 229 -10.64 -16.17 9.08
CA ASP A 229 -10.02 -17.39 9.60
C ASP A 229 -10.43 -18.69 8.88
N TYR A 230 -11.57 -18.70 8.21
CA TYR A 230 -12.10 -19.96 7.63
C TYR A 230 -11.62 -20.27 6.21
N ARG A 231 -11.26 -19.30 5.40
CA ARG A 231 -10.80 -19.52 4.01
C ARG A 231 -9.42 -20.15 3.91
N SER A 232 -8.61 -19.95 4.92
CA SER A 232 -7.19 -20.26 4.94
C SER A 232 -6.90 -21.77 4.91
N LYS A 233 -7.56 -22.59 5.74
CA LYS A 233 -7.23 -24.02 5.90
C LYS A 233 -7.42 -24.83 4.62
N VAL A 234 -8.47 -24.54 3.84
CA VAL A 234 -8.70 -25.23 2.55
C VAL A 234 -7.65 -24.79 1.53
N ARG A 235 -7.34 -23.48 1.49
CA ARG A 235 -6.35 -22.92 0.58
C ARG A 235 -4.94 -23.41 0.91
N SER A 236 -4.55 -23.43 2.19
CA SER A 236 -3.25 -23.97 2.62
C SER A 236 -3.09 -25.43 2.26
N ARG A 237 -4.15 -26.26 2.36
CA ARG A 237 -4.14 -27.67 1.94
C ARG A 237 -3.99 -27.82 0.43
N VAL A 238 -4.71 -27.04 -0.38
CA VAL A 238 -4.60 -27.08 -1.85
C VAL A 238 -3.20 -26.63 -2.27
N THR A 239 -2.71 -25.55 -1.67
CA THR A 239 -1.35 -25.04 -1.92
C THR A 239 -0.28 -26.07 -1.53
N ALA A 240 -0.43 -26.74 -0.38
CA ALA A 240 0.49 -27.80 0.04
C ALA A 240 0.60 -28.91 -1.03
N ASN A 241 -0.54 -29.40 -1.52
CA ASN A 241 -0.56 -30.43 -2.56
C ASN A 241 0.09 -29.93 -3.86
N SER A 242 -0.23 -28.73 -4.31
CA SER A 242 0.35 -28.15 -5.54
C SER A 242 1.85 -27.93 -5.42
N LEU A 243 2.34 -27.40 -4.30
CA LEU A 243 3.77 -27.23 -4.04
C LEU A 243 4.50 -28.56 -4.00
N MET A 244 3.94 -29.56 -3.30
CA MET A 244 4.53 -30.89 -3.21
C MET A 244 4.62 -31.58 -4.56
N GLU A 245 3.63 -31.39 -5.43
CA GLU A 245 3.65 -31.93 -6.80
C GLU A 245 4.71 -31.24 -7.65
N LEU A 246 4.75 -29.90 -7.66
CA LEU A 246 5.74 -29.10 -8.40
C LEU A 246 7.17 -29.40 -7.95
N ILE A 247 7.42 -29.47 -6.63
CA ILE A 247 8.72 -29.88 -6.07
C ILE A 247 9.09 -31.28 -6.57
N GLY A 248 8.15 -32.21 -6.53
CA GLY A 248 8.39 -33.60 -6.99
C GLY A 248 8.78 -33.69 -8.46
N GLN A 249 8.21 -32.86 -9.31
CA GLN A 249 8.47 -32.81 -10.75
C GLN A 249 9.69 -31.98 -11.14
N SER A 250 10.20 -31.13 -10.23
CA SER A 250 11.33 -30.22 -10.51
C SER A 250 12.67 -30.95 -10.56
N GLY A 251 13.62 -30.40 -11.32
CA GLY A 251 15.02 -30.80 -11.29
C GLY A 251 15.75 -30.21 -10.08
N ARG A 252 15.52 -28.92 -9.83
CA ARG A 252 16.11 -28.15 -8.73
C ARG A 252 15.10 -27.13 -8.20
N VAL A 253 15.19 -26.83 -6.92
CA VAL A 253 14.34 -25.83 -6.25
C VAL A 253 15.22 -24.70 -5.76
N PHE A 254 14.91 -23.46 -6.17
CA PHE A 254 15.46 -22.26 -5.59
C PHE A 254 14.41 -21.61 -4.71
N ILE A 255 14.85 -21.07 -3.56
CA ILE A 255 13.99 -20.37 -2.61
C ILE A 255 14.66 -19.03 -2.34
N MET A 256 13.94 -17.93 -2.44
CA MET A 256 14.48 -16.62 -2.08
C MET A 256 13.43 -15.75 -1.40
N GLY A 257 13.88 -14.89 -0.47
CA GLY A 257 13.08 -13.87 0.15
C GLY A 257 13.31 -12.49 -0.48
N HIS A 258 13.05 -11.47 0.34
CA HIS A 258 13.37 -10.09 0.00
C HIS A 258 14.86 -9.77 0.25
N LYS A 259 15.38 -8.68 -0.34
CA LYS A 259 16.69 -8.10 -0.02
C LYS A 259 16.80 -7.79 1.46
N ASN A 260 17.99 -7.99 2.05
CA ASN A 260 18.21 -7.91 3.49
C ASN A 260 17.28 -8.86 4.27
N ALA A 261 17.23 -10.12 3.83
CA ALA A 261 16.37 -11.15 4.41
C ALA A 261 16.45 -11.19 5.94
N ASP A 262 15.30 -11.24 6.57
CA ASP A 262 15.15 -11.33 8.02
C ASP A 262 14.78 -12.74 8.50
N LEU A 263 14.40 -12.88 9.77
CA LEU A 263 14.06 -14.19 10.33
C LEU A 263 12.77 -14.77 9.73
N ASP A 264 11.83 -13.95 9.22
CA ASP A 264 10.62 -14.47 8.59
C ASP A 264 10.93 -15.01 7.20
N ALA A 265 11.66 -14.25 6.37
CA ALA A 265 12.09 -14.69 5.06
C ALA A 265 12.93 -15.98 5.12
N VAL A 266 13.93 -16.04 6.03
CA VAL A 266 14.80 -17.23 6.20
C VAL A 266 14.03 -18.39 6.82
N GLY A 267 13.16 -18.13 7.81
CA GLY A 267 12.32 -19.14 8.45
C GLY A 267 11.35 -19.77 7.46
N ALA A 268 10.65 -18.96 6.66
CA ALA A 268 9.78 -19.44 5.59
C ALA A 268 10.56 -20.25 4.55
N ALA A 269 11.76 -19.81 4.16
CA ALA A 269 12.63 -20.53 3.23
C ALA A 269 13.06 -21.91 3.79
N MET A 270 13.36 -22.00 5.08
CA MET A 270 13.68 -23.25 5.75
C MET A 270 12.49 -24.23 5.77
N GLY A 271 11.28 -23.74 5.99
CA GLY A 271 10.08 -24.57 5.92
C GLY A 271 9.83 -25.13 4.51
N ILE A 272 10.03 -24.35 3.44
CA ILE A 272 9.98 -24.85 2.06
C ILE A 272 11.12 -25.83 1.80
N SER A 273 12.32 -25.58 2.33
CA SER A 273 13.46 -26.51 2.21
C SER A 273 13.17 -27.85 2.88
N CYS A 274 12.47 -27.87 4.02
CA CYS A 274 11.97 -29.09 4.67
C CYS A 274 11.08 -29.91 3.73
N LEU A 275 10.13 -29.27 3.00
CA LEU A 275 9.30 -29.95 1.99
C LEU A 275 10.15 -30.57 0.88
N CYS A 276 11.18 -29.87 0.41
CA CYS A 276 12.09 -30.35 -0.60
C CYS A 276 12.87 -31.56 -0.10
N ARG A 277 13.43 -31.51 1.11
CA ARG A 277 14.17 -32.58 1.76
C ARG A 277 13.30 -33.83 1.93
N LYS A 278 12.05 -33.69 2.37
CA LYS A 278 11.09 -34.80 2.45
C LYS A 278 10.85 -35.48 1.11
N ARG A 279 10.89 -34.74 0.00
CA ARG A 279 10.75 -35.27 -1.37
C ARG A 279 12.07 -35.73 -1.99
N GLY A 280 13.18 -35.76 -1.24
CA GLY A 280 14.50 -36.13 -1.74
C GLY A 280 15.04 -35.13 -2.79
N LYS A 281 14.57 -33.88 -2.77
CA LYS A 281 15.01 -32.83 -3.69
C LYS A 281 15.99 -31.91 -2.99
N LYS A 282 17.03 -31.47 -3.71
CA LYS A 282 17.92 -30.41 -3.24
C LYS A 282 17.23 -29.07 -3.42
N ALA A 283 17.19 -28.29 -2.36
CA ALA A 283 16.82 -26.87 -2.38
C ALA A 283 18.07 -26.03 -2.18
N ASN A 284 18.11 -24.86 -2.82
CA ASN A 284 19.10 -23.83 -2.57
C ASN A 284 18.36 -22.54 -2.14
N ILE A 285 18.75 -22.00 -1.01
CA ILE A 285 18.25 -20.72 -0.50
C ILE A 285 19.17 -19.62 -1.03
N VAL A 286 18.59 -18.73 -1.82
CA VAL A 286 19.32 -17.62 -2.45
C VAL A 286 19.30 -16.43 -1.54
N ILE A 287 20.47 -16.01 -1.06
CA ILE A 287 20.64 -14.93 -0.07
C ILE A 287 22.02 -14.30 -0.18
N ASP A 288 22.11 -13.01 0.11
CA ASP A 288 23.38 -12.32 0.37
C ASP A 288 23.79 -12.56 1.84
N LEU A 289 24.83 -13.34 2.03
CA LEU A 289 25.33 -13.69 3.37
C LEU A 289 25.97 -12.52 4.12
N GLU A 290 26.40 -11.46 3.42
CA GLU A 290 27.01 -10.28 4.01
C GLU A 290 25.96 -9.23 4.40
N ASN A 291 24.85 -9.15 3.65
CA ASN A 291 23.81 -8.15 3.83
C ASN A 291 22.44 -8.80 4.14
N ASN A 292 22.27 -9.27 5.36
CA ASN A 292 21.02 -9.84 5.86
C ASN A 292 20.81 -9.52 7.34
N ALA A 293 19.59 -9.67 7.82
CA ALA A 293 19.22 -9.45 9.21
C ALA A 293 19.09 -10.77 10.03
N ALA A 294 19.36 -11.94 9.40
CA ALA A 294 19.19 -13.26 10.00
C ALA A 294 20.53 -13.99 10.27
N GLY A 295 21.65 -13.28 10.36
CA GLY A 295 22.99 -13.86 10.42
C GLY A 295 23.18 -14.99 11.44
N LYS A 296 22.70 -14.81 12.70
CA LYS A 296 22.76 -15.86 13.73
C LYS A 296 22.01 -17.13 13.34
N LEU A 297 20.82 -16.99 12.76
CA LEU A 297 20.03 -18.13 12.30
C LEU A 297 20.73 -18.84 11.14
N ILE A 298 21.33 -18.10 10.22
CA ILE A 298 22.09 -18.64 9.08
C ILE A 298 23.29 -19.47 9.57
N GLU A 299 24.04 -18.97 10.56
CA GLU A 299 25.16 -19.69 11.18
C GLU A 299 24.70 -21.02 11.80
N GLU A 300 23.60 -21.03 12.53
CA GLU A 300 23.05 -22.24 13.14
C GLU A 300 22.55 -23.23 12.08
N ILE A 301 21.91 -22.75 11.00
CA ILE A 301 21.48 -23.59 9.88
C ILE A 301 22.70 -24.26 9.20
N GLN A 302 23.75 -23.50 8.94
CA GLN A 302 24.99 -24.03 8.31
C GLN A 302 25.72 -25.04 9.18
N ALA A 303 25.56 -24.99 10.50
CA ALA A 303 26.11 -25.98 11.42
C ALA A 303 25.44 -27.35 11.32
N VAL A 304 24.21 -27.43 10.76
CA VAL A 304 23.46 -28.67 10.55
C VAL A 304 23.97 -29.37 9.28
N PRO A 305 24.39 -30.65 9.34
CA PRO A 305 24.97 -31.36 8.19
C PRO A 305 24.09 -31.37 6.94
N GLU A 306 22.77 -31.48 7.09
CA GLU A 306 21.79 -31.50 6.03
C GLU A 306 21.70 -30.17 5.26
N TYR A 307 22.13 -29.06 5.88
CA TYR A 307 21.98 -27.69 5.38
C TYR A 307 23.30 -26.95 5.16
N ARG A 308 24.44 -27.61 5.31
CA ARG A 308 25.77 -26.99 5.18
C ARG A 308 25.95 -26.16 3.90
N ASP A 309 25.43 -26.66 2.77
CA ASP A 309 25.58 -26.05 1.44
C ASP A 309 24.22 -25.56 0.88
N VAL A 310 23.28 -25.21 1.75
CA VAL A 310 21.94 -24.79 1.31
C VAL A 310 21.92 -23.38 0.75
N PHE A 311 22.75 -22.49 1.31
CA PHE A 311 22.81 -21.09 0.91
C PHE A 311 23.69 -20.88 -0.31
N VAL A 312 23.20 -20.09 -1.27
CA VAL A 312 23.92 -19.75 -2.51
C VAL A 312 23.73 -18.27 -2.83
N SER A 313 24.72 -17.68 -3.50
CA SER A 313 24.57 -16.31 -4.01
C SER A 313 23.59 -16.25 -5.18
N GLY A 314 23.04 -15.06 -5.46
CA GLY A 314 22.18 -14.88 -6.64
C GLY A 314 22.86 -15.19 -7.96
N GLN A 315 24.20 -14.95 -8.05
CA GLN A 315 25.00 -15.26 -9.23
C GLN A 315 25.18 -16.78 -9.42
N ASP A 316 25.50 -17.49 -8.35
CA ASP A 316 25.62 -18.95 -8.40
C ASP A 316 24.29 -19.61 -8.73
N ALA A 317 23.20 -19.13 -8.12
CA ALA A 317 21.85 -19.62 -8.41
C ALA A 317 21.48 -19.46 -9.90
N LEU A 318 21.80 -18.31 -10.49
CA LEU A 318 21.56 -18.05 -11.91
C LEU A 318 22.34 -18.99 -12.81
N LEU A 319 23.59 -19.29 -12.47
CA LEU A 319 24.43 -20.27 -13.20
C LEU A 319 23.93 -21.72 -13.07
N MET A 320 23.30 -22.04 -11.93
CA MET A 320 22.77 -23.39 -11.67
C MET A 320 21.35 -23.61 -12.17
N ALA A 321 20.63 -22.54 -12.54
CA ALA A 321 19.25 -22.61 -13.00
C ALA A 321 19.14 -23.25 -14.39
N ASP A 322 18.11 -24.09 -14.58
CA ASP A 322 17.78 -24.76 -15.83
C ASP A 322 16.27 -24.71 -16.11
N ASN A 323 15.83 -25.25 -17.26
CA ASN A 323 14.42 -25.26 -17.65
C ASN A 323 13.51 -26.18 -16.79
N ARG A 324 14.07 -27.00 -15.90
CA ARG A 324 13.37 -27.83 -14.94
C ARG A 324 13.40 -27.26 -13.52
N SER A 325 14.02 -26.13 -13.35
CA SER A 325 14.09 -25.42 -12.07
C SER A 325 12.77 -24.75 -11.73
N ILE A 326 12.44 -24.71 -10.45
CA ILE A 326 11.35 -23.89 -9.90
C ILE A 326 11.90 -22.87 -8.91
N LEU A 327 11.23 -21.76 -8.81
CA LEU A 327 11.54 -20.71 -7.84
C LEU A 327 10.37 -20.54 -6.87
N VAL A 328 10.66 -20.60 -5.58
CA VAL A 328 9.70 -20.24 -4.52
C VAL A 328 10.14 -18.94 -3.89
N VAL A 329 9.35 -17.90 -4.09
CA VAL A 329 9.56 -16.60 -3.46
C VAL A 329 8.77 -16.57 -2.16
N VAL A 330 9.42 -16.23 -1.06
CA VAL A 330 8.83 -16.15 0.27
C VAL A 330 8.96 -14.74 0.82
N ASP A 331 7.97 -14.31 1.59
CA ASP A 331 7.96 -13.06 2.34
C ASP A 331 8.11 -11.79 1.50
N THR A 332 7.77 -11.88 0.22
CA THR A 332 7.60 -10.72 -0.66
C THR A 332 6.81 -11.10 -1.90
N ASN A 333 6.03 -10.15 -2.42
CA ASN A 333 5.34 -10.30 -3.71
C ASN A 333 5.83 -9.30 -4.77
N ARG A 334 6.91 -8.53 -4.49
CA ARG A 334 7.38 -7.44 -5.33
C ARG A 334 8.65 -7.79 -6.08
N PRO A 335 8.66 -7.64 -7.43
CA PRO A 335 9.82 -7.97 -8.25
C PRO A 335 11.08 -7.16 -7.94
N ASP A 336 10.92 -5.93 -7.46
CA ASP A 336 12.02 -5.02 -7.11
C ASP A 336 12.64 -5.30 -5.74
N GLN A 337 11.93 -6.05 -4.88
CA GLN A 337 12.36 -6.40 -3.52
C GLN A 337 13.01 -7.77 -3.41
N VAL A 338 12.82 -8.66 -4.37
CA VAL A 338 13.42 -10.01 -4.29
C VAL A 338 14.94 -9.95 -4.24
N GLU A 339 15.55 -10.92 -3.57
CA GLU A 339 17.00 -11.03 -3.42
C GLU A 339 17.75 -11.02 -4.76
N CYS A 340 17.26 -11.76 -5.75
CA CYS A 340 17.87 -11.86 -7.07
C CYS A 340 16.83 -11.71 -8.18
N ARG A 341 16.65 -10.49 -8.69
CA ARG A 341 15.72 -10.22 -9.79
C ARG A 341 16.07 -10.96 -11.10
N PRO A 342 17.34 -11.07 -11.53
CA PRO A 342 17.69 -11.84 -12.71
C PRO A 342 17.25 -13.33 -12.61
N LEU A 343 17.31 -13.94 -11.43
CA LEU A 343 16.84 -15.31 -11.21
C LEU A 343 15.32 -15.42 -11.35
N LEU A 344 14.57 -14.42 -10.84
CA LEU A 344 13.11 -14.35 -11.01
C LEU A 344 12.72 -14.28 -12.49
N GLU A 345 13.46 -13.51 -13.29
CA GLU A 345 13.21 -13.36 -14.74
C GLU A 345 13.64 -14.59 -15.55
N ALA A 346 14.62 -15.37 -15.06
CA ALA A 346 15.14 -16.55 -15.76
C ALA A 346 14.28 -17.81 -15.56
N ILE A 347 13.57 -17.94 -14.43
CA ILE A 347 12.79 -19.15 -14.12
C ILE A 347 11.31 -18.92 -14.42
N SER A 348 10.74 -19.73 -15.32
CA SER A 348 9.34 -19.60 -15.74
C SER A 348 8.32 -20.15 -14.73
N LYS A 349 8.71 -21.07 -13.84
CA LYS A 349 7.84 -21.66 -12.83
C LYS A 349 8.09 -21.02 -11.48
N VAL A 350 7.33 -19.94 -11.19
CA VAL A 350 7.45 -19.19 -9.95
C VAL A 350 6.27 -19.48 -9.03
N CYS A 351 6.55 -19.73 -7.75
CA CYS A 351 5.57 -19.83 -6.68
C CYS A 351 5.80 -18.67 -5.70
N VAL A 352 4.74 -18.12 -5.11
CA VAL A 352 4.83 -17.03 -4.12
C VAL A 352 4.09 -17.45 -2.85
N VAL A 353 4.75 -17.25 -1.69
CA VAL A 353 4.17 -17.39 -0.35
C VAL A 353 4.45 -16.10 0.41
N ASP A 354 3.43 -15.28 0.62
CA ASP A 354 3.61 -13.93 1.14
C ASP A 354 2.40 -13.43 1.94
N HIS A 355 2.65 -12.64 2.97
CA HIS A 355 1.64 -12.02 3.82
C HIS A 355 1.55 -10.49 3.69
N HIS A 356 2.41 -9.89 2.87
CA HIS A 356 2.38 -8.45 2.64
C HIS A 356 1.18 -8.04 1.78
N ARG A 357 0.67 -6.84 1.97
CA ARG A 357 -0.36 -6.28 1.09
C ARG A 357 0.15 -6.17 -0.34
N ARG A 358 -0.64 -6.66 -1.31
CA ARG A 358 -0.26 -6.62 -2.71
C ARG A 358 -0.11 -5.17 -3.19
N ALA A 359 1.02 -4.85 -3.80
CA ALA A 359 1.28 -3.59 -4.47
C ALA A 359 0.73 -3.61 -5.91
N ALA A 360 0.71 -2.46 -6.59
CA ALA A 360 0.34 -2.40 -8.01
C ALA A 360 1.32 -3.17 -8.90
N ASP A 361 2.61 -3.17 -8.56
CA ASP A 361 3.64 -3.98 -9.19
C ASP A 361 3.91 -5.21 -8.34
N TYR A 362 3.51 -6.40 -8.82
CA TYR A 362 3.65 -7.68 -8.13
C TYR A 362 4.10 -8.78 -9.08
N ILE A 363 4.69 -9.84 -8.52
CA ILE A 363 5.20 -10.98 -9.29
C ILE A 363 4.04 -11.69 -10.00
N ASN A 364 4.03 -11.66 -11.31
CA ASN A 364 3.06 -12.30 -12.18
C ASN A 364 3.69 -12.59 -13.56
N PRO A 365 3.45 -13.77 -14.21
CA PRO A 365 2.58 -14.86 -13.75
C PRO A 365 3.24 -15.77 -12.69
N VAL A 366 2.41 -16.37 -11.83
CA VAL A 366 2.83 -17.36 -10.82
C VAL A 366 2.06 -18.66 -10.97
N VAL A 367 2.72 -19.81 -10.73
CA VAL A 367 2.09 -21.14 -10.83
C VAL A 367 1.32 -21.49 -9.54
N VAL A 368 1.87 -21.10 -8.39
CA VAL A 368 1.22 -21.24 -7.08
C VAL A 368 1.33 -19.91 -6.34
N ASN A 369 0.21 -19.42 -5.84
CA ASN A 369 0.13 -18.17 -5.11
C ASN A 369 -0.59 -18.37 -3.77
N LEU A 370 0.18 -18.43 -2.68
CA LEU A 370 -0.33 -18.37 -1.32
C LEU A 370 -0.08 -16.98 -0.76
N HIS A 371 -0.99 -16.08 -1.04
CA HIS A 371 -0.91 -14.70 -0.62
C HIS A 371 -2.07 -14.40 0.35
N GLU A 372 -1.74 -14.13 1.63
CA GLU A 372 -2.70 -13.97 2.73
C GLU A 372 -2.32 -12.77 3.63
N PRO A 373 -2.80 -11.56 3.33
CA PRO A 373 -2.42 -10.35 4.06
C PRO A 373 -2.82 -10.30 5.54
N TYR A 374 -3.64 -11.24 5.97
CA TYR A 374 -4.07 -11.36 7.37
C TYR A 374 -3.25 -12.35 8.19
N ALA A 375 -2.40 -13.15 7.55
CA ALA A 375 -1.42 -13.95 8.27
C ALA A 375 -0.42 -13.04 8.97
N SER A 376 0.08 -13.48 10.11
CA SER A 376 1.05 -12.71 10.88
C SER A 376 2.41 -12.63 10.18
N SER A 377 2.77 -13.68 9.43
CA SER A 377 4.09 -13.84 8.81
C SER A 377 4.04 -14.86 7.67
N ALA A 378 5.04 -14.86 6.79
CA ALA A 378 5.24 -15.89 5.78
C ALA A 378 5.55 -17.26 6.42
N ALA A 379 6.27 -17.26 7.54
CA ALA A 379 6.53 -18.46 8.33
C ALA A 379 5.25 -19.10 8.89
N GLU A 380 4.23 -18.32 9.28
CA GLU A 380 2.91 -18.84 9.63
C GLU A 380 2.30 -19.59 8.46
N LEU A 381 2.26 -18.98 7.27
CA LEU A 381 1.70 -19.60 6.05
C LEU A 381 2.42 -20.88 5.66
N VAL A 382 3.75 -20.89 5.71
CA VAL A 382 4.54 -22.10 5.43
C VAL A 382 4.30 -23.15 6.50
N THR A 383 4.13 -22.79 7.77
CA THR A 383 3.78 -23.74 8.83
C THR A 383 2.43 -24.41 8.55
N GLU A 384 1.43 -23.66 8.09
CA GLU A 384 0.14 -24.22 7.70
C GLU A 384 0.26 -25.20 6.52
N VAL A 385 1.12 -24.90 5.54
CA VAL A 385 1.43 -25.83 4.45
C VAL A 385 2.06 -27.12 4.99
N LEU A 386 3.00 -27.00 5.93
CA LEU A 386 3.66 -28.14 6.55
C LEU A 386 2.68 -29.06 7.28
N MET A 387 1.63 -28.51 7.92
CA MET A 387 0.60 -29.31 8.63
C MET A 387 -0.04 -30.39 7.74
N TYR A 388 -0.11 -30.15 6.42
CA TYR A 388 -0.71 -31.09 5.47
C TYR A 388 0.32 -31.93 4.70
N ALA A 389 1.60 -31.60 4.81
CA ALA A 389 2.65 -32.17 3.97
C ALA A 389 3.65 -33.05 4.72
N VAL A 390 3.83 -32.85 6.06
CA VAL A 390 4.90 -33.51 6.83
C VAL A 390 4.38 -34.09 8.14
N GLU A 391 5.11 -35.13 8.65
CA GLU A 391 4.94 -35.67 9.98
C GLU A 391 6.09 -35.17 10.89
N LYS A 392 5.93 -35.29 12.21
CA LYS A 392 6.97 -34.89 13.19
C LYS A 392 8.36 -35.46 12.88
N LYS A 393 8.42 -36.71 12.43
CA LYS A 393 9.70 -37.39 12.09
C LYS A 393 10.41 -36.80 10.86
N ASP A 394 9.67 -36.05 10.02
CA ASP A 394 10.20 -35.45 8.79
C ASP A 394 10.87 -34.08 9.05
N VAL A 395 10.60 -33.47 10.20
CA VAL A 395 11.02 -32.10 10.53
C VAL A 395 12.21 -32.12 11.49
N LEU A 396 13.25 -31.41 11.13
CA LEU A 396 14.40 -31.17 12.01
C LEU A 396 14.10 -30.03 12.99
N PRO A 397 14.64 -30.06 14.23
CA PRO A 397 14.42 -28.96 15.20
C PRO A 397 14.71 -27.58 14.61
N ILE A 398 15.85 -27.41 13.91
CA ILE A 398 16.24 -26.14 13.30
C ILE A 398 15.20 -25.60 12.28
N GLU A 399 14.50 -26.47 11.55
CA GLU A 399 13.45 -26.06 10.60
C GLU A 399 12.25 -25.49 11.36
N ALA A 400 11.84 -26.17 12.44
CA ALA A 400 10.73 -25.70 13.28
C ALA A 400 11.09 -24.44 14.06
N GLU A 401 12.32 -24.31 14.52
CA GLU A 401 12.85 -23.14 15.24
C GLU A 401 12.98 -21.94 14.32
N SER A 402 13.44 -22.15 13.07
CA SER A 402 13.51 -21.08 12.06
C SER A 402 12.13 -20.49 11.76
N LEU A 403 11.11 -21.34 11.55
CA LEU A 403 9.74 -20.89 11.34
C LEU A 403 9.17 -20.18 12.58
N MET A 404 9.42 -20.70 13.78
CA MET A 404 9.00 -20.06 15.02
C MET A 404 9.67 -18.69 15.21
N ALA A 405 10.95 -18.55 14.82
CA ALA A 405 11.67 -17.28 14.88
C ALA A 405 11.05 -16.24 13.94
N GLY A 406 10.64 -16.63 12.72
CA GLY A 406 9.93 -15.76 11.80
C GLY A 406 8.62 -15.25 12.39
N ILE A 407 7.77 -16.16 12.91
CA ILE A 407 6.52 -15.78 13.59
C ILE A 407 6.79 -14.83 14.77
N CYS A 408 7.78 -15.13 15.60
CA CYS A 408 8.12 -14.30 16.77
C CYS A 408 8.61 -12.91 16.36
N LEU A 409 9.35 -12.78 15.25
CA LEU A 409 9.83 -11.49 14.75
C LEU A 409 8.62 -10.60 14.37
N ASP A 410 7.79 -11.05 13.47
CA ASP A 410 6.69 -10.27 12.89
C ASP A 410 5.56 -9.97 13.87
N THR A 411 5.35 -10.86 14.82
CA THR A 411 4.37 -10.67 15.89
C THR A 411 4.93 -9.95 17.11
N LYS A 412 6.21 -9.58 17.13
CA LYS A 412 6.90 -9.05 18.31
C LYS A 412 6.62 -9.93 19.54
N PHE A 413 6.90 -11.22 19.44
CA PHE A 413 6.57 -12.24 20.45
C PHE A 413 5.07 -12.26 20.81
N PHE A 414 4.22 -12.38 19.80
CA PHE A 414 2.75 -12.49 19.93
C PHE A 414 2.07 -11.25 20.53
N ASN A 415 2.70 -10.07 20.46
CA ASN A 415 2.11 -8.82 20.95
C ASN A 415 1.35 -8.05 19.86
N VAL A 416 1.66 -8.26 18.57
CA VAL A 416 1.02 -7.55 17.45
C VAL A 416 0.67 -8.52 16.34
N ARG A 417 -0.36 -8.21 15.55
CA ARG A 417 -0.81 -9.02 14.39
C ARG A 417 -1.00 -10.50 14.69
N THR A 418 -1.40 -10.86 15.92
CA THR A 418 -1.51 -12.24 16.37
C THR A 418 -2.97 -12.65 16.37
N GLY A 419 -3.33 -13.64 15.57
CA GLY A 419 -4.65 -14.26 15.49
C GLY A 419 -4.66 -15.68 16.04
N GLU A 420 -5.81 -16.35 16.00
CA GLU A 420 -5.96 -17.75 16.38
C GLU A 420 -5.01 -18.66 15.59
N ARG A 421 -4.90 -18.42 14.27
CA ARG A 421 -4.02 -19.13 13.34
C ARG A 421 -2.55 -19.07 13.76
N THR A 422 -2.09 -17.90 14.20
CA THR A 422 -0.72 -17.69 14.66
C THR A 422 -0.40 -18.57 15.88
N PHE A 423 -1.31 -18.64 16.84
CA PHE A 423 -1.15 -19.53 18.00
C PHE A 423 -1.23 -21.01 17.61
N GLU A 424 -2.10 -21.37 16.67
CA GLU A 424 -2.19 -22.74 16.14
C GLU A 424 -0.88 -23.14 15.46
N ALA A 425 -0.32 -22.28 14.60
CA ALA A 425 0.97 -22.48 13.95
C ALA A 425 2.11 -22.63 14.98
N ALA A 426 2.17 -21.76 15.98
CA ALA A 426 3.16 -21.85 17.05
C ALA A 426 3.03 -23.16 17.86
N ALA A 427 1.81 -23.59 18.18
CA ALA A 427 1.57 -24.86 18.85
C ALA A 427 2.00 -26.07 18.01
N VAL A 428 1.80 -26.00 16.69
CA VAL A 428 2.28 -27.03 15.75
C VAL A 428 3.80 -27.08 15.73
N LEU A 429 4.47 -25.95 15.58
CA LEU A 429 5.94 -25.87 15.56
C LEU A 429 6.55 -26.41 16.86
N ARG A 430 5.92 -26.10 18.01
CA ARG A 430 6.34 -26.68 19.30
C ARG A 430 6.22 -28.20 19.31
N ARG A 431 5.14 -28.76 18.74
CA ARG A 431 4.98 -30.22 18.61
C ARG A 431 6.00 -30.83 17.63
N LEU A 432 6.37 -30.10 16.59
CA LEU A 432 7.37 -30.53 15.60
C LEU A 432 8.80 -30.47 16.14
N GLY A 433 9.05 -29.80 17.27
CA GLY A 433 10.32 -29.86 17.97
C GLY A 433 11.00 -28.51 18.22
N ALA A 434 10.36 -27.39 17.84
CA ALA A 434 10.93 -26.06 18.11
C ALA A 434 11.14 -25.85 19.63
N ASP A 435 12.32 -25.41 20.03
CA ASP A 435 12.63 -24.95 21.37
C ASP A 435 12.54 -23.43 21.46
N THR A 436 11.59 -22.95 22.25
CA THR A 436 11.39 -21.51 22.44
C THR A 436 12.57 -20.80 23.09
N THR A 437 13.43 -21.54 23.82
CA THR A 437 14.65 -21.00 24.40
C THR A 437 15.69 -20.72 23.31
N GLU A 438 15.87 -21.65 22.38
CA GLU A 438 16.77 -21.46 21.21
C GLU A 438 16.26 -20.32 20.32
N VAL A 439 14.95 -20.31 20.02
CA VAL A 439 14.32 -19.18 19.28
C VAL A 439 14.59 -17.84 19.98
N LYS A 440 14.49 -17.80 21.31
CA LYS A 440 14.80 -16.58 22.09
C LYS A 440 16.27 -16.16 21.93
N LYS A 441 17.21 -17.10 21.88
CA LYS A 441 18.63 -16.80 21.68
C LYS A 441 18.91 -16.16 20.30
N LEU A 442 18.25 -16.64 19.24
CA LEU A 442 18.35 -16.08 17.89
C LEU A 442 17.99 -14.58 17.85
N MET A 443 17.07 -14.17 18.71
CA MET A 443 16.55 -12.79 18.76
C MET A 443 17.25 -11.91 19.82
N GLN A 444 18.30 -12.40 20.48
CA GLN A 444 19.06 -11.61 21.44
C GLN A 444 19.90 -10.56 20.74
N ASN A 445 19.78 -9.31 21.17
CA ASN A 445 20.61 -8.21 20.70
C ASN A 445 22.02 -8.30 21.30
N ASP A 446 22.98 -7.70 20.64
CA ASP A 446 24.31 -7.48 21.21
C ASP A 446 24.23 -6.58 22.44
N PHE A 447 25.18 -6.78 23.38
CA PHE A 447 25.21 -6.01 24.62
C PHE A 447 25.49 -4.52 24.35
N GLN A 448 26.40 -4.21 23.41
CA GLN A 448 26.72 -2.82 23.09
C GLN A 448 25.56 -2.11 22.39
N ASP A 449 24.87 -2.78 21.45
CA ASP A 449 23.68 -2.27 20.80
C ASP A 449 22.54 -2.04 21.79
N THR A 450 22.39 -2.96 22.75
CA THR A 450 21.41 -2.82 23.83
C THR A 450 21.71 -1.60 24.69
N MET A 451 22.97 -1.40 25.09
CA MET A 451 23.37 -0.24 25.88
C MET A 451 23.21 1.07 25.10
N ALA A 452 23.56 1.08 23.80
CA ALA A 452 23.36 2.24 22.93
C ALA A 452 21.86 2.59 22.81
N LYS A 453 21.00 1.60 22.63
CA LYS A 453 19.54 1.77 22.62
C LYS A 453 19.02 2.41 23.91
N TYR A 454 19.47 1.92 25.08
CA TYR A 454 19.06 2.51 26.35
C TYR A 454 19.59 3.93 26.58
N GLN A 455 20.75 4.28 26.02
CA GLN A 455 21.23 5.66 26.04
C GLN A 455 20.32 6.59 25.23
N ILE A 456 19.83 6.13 24.06
CA ILE A 456 18.84 6.87 23.26
C ILE A 456 17.55 7.08 24.08
N ILE A 457 17.00 6.02 24.67
CA ILE A 457 15.79 6.10 25.50
C ILE A 457 15.97 7.07 26.67
N LYS A 458 17.12 7.02 27.36
CA LYS A 458 17.44 7.91 28.47
C LYS A 458 17.52 9.38 28.08
N SER A 459 17.88 9.67 26.83
CA SER A 459 17.95 11.04 26.31
C SER A 459 16.58 11.62 25.93
N SER A 460 15.52 10.79 25.89
CA SER A 460 14.19 11.21 25.48
C SER A 460 13.56 12.19 26.46
N ARG A 461 12.71 13.06 25.91
CA ARG A 461 11.89 14.01 26.67
C ARG A 461 10.42 13.83 26.28
N LEU A 462 9.54 14.01 27.23
CA LEU A 462 8.11 14.02 26.98
C LEU A 462 7.66 15.36 26.40
N TYR A 463 6.93 15.29 25.32
CA TYR A 463 6.24 16.41 24.70
C TYR A 463 4.72 16.14 24.73
N ARG A 464 3.91 17.15 25.04
CA ARG A 464 2.44 17.03 25.21
C ARG A 464 1.99 15.87 26.11
N GLN A 465 2.85 15.43 27.05
CA GLN A 465 2.65 14.35 28.02
C GLN A 465 2.53 12.92 27.41
N GLU A 466 2.30 12.78 26.12
CA GLU A 466 2.07 11.48 25.45
C GLU A 466 3.03 11.20 24.29
N ILE A 467 3.92 12.12 23.96
CA ILE A 467 4.88 11.99 22.86
C ILE A 467 6.29 11.94 23.44
N ALA A 468 7.05 10.91 23.12
CA ALA A 468 8.46 10.80 23.49
C ALA A 468 9.36 11.24 22.33
N ILE A 469 10.27 12.21 22.57
CA ILE A 469 11.21 12.69 21.56
C ILE A 469 12.64 12.52 22.09
N ALA A 470 13.47 11.73 21.39
CA ALA A 470 14.90 11.59 21.64
C ALA A 470 15.67 12.30 20.51
N ALA A 471 16.44 13.32 20.83
CA ALA A 471 17.29 14.05 19.90
C ALA A 471 18.76 13.82 20.26
N LEU A 472 19.50 13.15 19.38
CA LEU A 472 20.88 12.77 19.58
C LEU A 472 21.82 13.72 18.86
N ASN A 473 22.94 14.08 19.50
CA ASN A 473 24.01 14.86 18.88
C ASN A 473 25.11 13.96 18.27
N THR A 474 24.98 12.65 18.41
CA THR A 474 25.94 11.66 17.90
C THR A 474 25.27 10.75 16.88
N PRO A 475 26.00 10.31 15.84
CA PRO A 475 25.48 9.36 14.88
C PRO A 475 25.05 8.05 15.56
N THR A 476 23.99 7.44 15.02
CA THR A 476 23.58 6.09 15.40
C THR A 476 23.10 5.34 14.15
N THR A 477 22.90 4.04 14.28
CA THR A 477 22.39 3.26 13.15
C THR A 477 20.86 3.43 13.04
N ARG A 478 20.35 3.29 11.82
CA ARG A 478 18.91 3.34 11.55
C ARG A 478 18.14 2.28 12.34
N VAL A 479 18.75 1.10 12.49
CA VAL A 479 18.15 -0.02 13.23
C VAL A 479 18.02 0.32 14.72
N LEU A 480 19.07 0.84 15.34
CA LEU A 480 19.04 1.22 16.76
C LEU A 480 18.05 2.36 17.04
N ALA A 481 17.99 3.36 16.16
CA ALA A 481 17.02 4.45 16.28
C ALA A 481 15.58 3.93 16.17
N ALA A 482 15.30 3.03 15.23
CA ALA A 482 14.00 2.41 15.06
C ALA A 482 13.61 1.54 16.27
N GLN A 483 14.54 0.74 16.79
CA GLN A 483 14.32 -0.08 17.98
C GLN A 483 14.10 0.77 19.23
N ALA A 484 14.82 1.89 19.37
CA ALA A 484 14.61 2.82 20.49
C ALA A 484 13.23 3.51 20.39
N ALA A 485 12.80 3.89 19.19
CA ALA A 485 11.46 4.44 18.99
C ALA A 485 10.36 3.42 19.33
N ASP A 486 10.52 2.16 18.93
CA ASP A 486 9.60 1.09 19.31
C ASP A 486 9.57 0.86 20.84
N GLU A 487 10.73 0.89 21.50
CA GLU A 487 10.84 0.66 22.95
C GLU A 487 10.21 1.80 23.76
N LEU A 488 10.29 3.06 23.28
CA LEU A 488 9.64 4.21 23.90
C LEU A 488 8.12 4.05 23.93
N LEU A 489 7.52 3.38 22.95
CA LEU A 489 6.07 3.09 22.95
C LEU A 489 5.65 2.03 23.98
N ASN A 490 6.58 1.26 24.55
CA ASN A 490 6.28 0.33 25.64
C ASN A 490 6.12 1.03 26.99
N ILE A 491 6.41 2.34 27.07
CA ILE A 491 6.25 3.14 28.28
C ILE A 491 4.80 3.60 28.40
N SER A 492 4.18 3.32 29.54
CA SER A 492 2.78 3.70 29.79
C SER A 492 2.55 5.21 29.61
N GLY A 493 1.52 5.58 28.85
CA GLY A 493 1.15 6.96 28.55
C GLY A 493 1.82 7.55 27.31
N ILE A 494 2.74 6.82 26.64
CA ILE A 494 3.32 7.26 25.38
C ILE A 494 2.53 6.67 24.23
N THR A 495 2.01 7.54 23.36
CA THR A 495 1.23 7.19 22.16
C THR A 495 2.03 7.35 20.86
N ALA A 496 3.05 8.22 20.86
CA ALA A 496 3.95 8.38 19.73
C ALA A 496 5.40 8.62 20.19
N SER A 497 6.36 8.21 19.38
CA SER A 497 7.79 8.37 19.65
C SER A 497 8.55 8.82 18.41
N PHE A 498 9.53 9.69 18.62
CA PHE A 498 10.41 10.22 17.58
C PHE A 498 11.86 10.15 18.04
N VAL A 499 12.72 9.61 17.19
CA VAL A 499 14.18 9.56 17.43
C VAL A 499 14.87 10.29 16.29
N LEU A 500 15.59 11.37 16.62
CA LEU A 500 16.34 12.20 15.69
C LEU A 500 17.84 11.96 15.91
N TYR A 501 18.60 11.80 14.82
CA TYR A 501 20.05 11.63 14.90
C TYR A 501 20.73 12.14 13.62
N PRO A 502 22.01 12.62 13.73
CA PRO A 502 22.78 13.06 12.58
C PRO A 502 23.31 11.85 11.80
N ASP A 503 23.29 11.95 10.46
CA ASP A 503 23.90 10.99 9.53
C ASP A 503 24.59 11.76 8.40
N GLY A 504 25.90 11.96 8.55
CA GLY A 504 26.67 12.82 7.67
C GLY A 504 26.19 14.29 7.73
N GLU A 505 25.78 14.81 6.58
CA GLU A 505 25.23 16.18 6.45
C GLU A 505 23.70 16.24 6.64
N GLN A 506 23.09 15.23 7.26
CA GLN A 506 21.64 15.06 7.34
C GLN A 506 21.21 14.75 8.75
N VAL A 507 19.95 15.04 9.07
CA VAL A 507 19.30 14.55 10.28
C VAL A 507 18.21 13.56 9.89
N ILE A 508 18.29 12.36 10.42
CA ILE A 508 17.30 11.30 10.19
C ILE A 508 16.33 11.29 11.37
N ILE A 509 15.03 11.16 11.05
CA ILE A 509 13.97 11.01 12.03
C ILE A 509 13.34 9.63 11.85
N SER A 510 13.27 8.85 12.92
CA SER A 510 12.52 7.60 13.00
C SER A 510 11.32 7.79 13.91
N ALA A 511 10.12 7.51 13.43
CA ALA A 511 8.88 7.74 14.17
C ALA A 511 8.03 6.47 14.27
N ARG A 512 7.35 6.33 15.40
CA ARG A 512 6.41 5.24 15.70
C ARG A 512 5.17 5.77 16.41
N SER A 513 4.04 5.09 16.23
CA SER A 513 2.79 5.40 16.94
C SER A 513 1.95 4.14 17.18
N ILE A 514 1.24 4.13 18.32
CA ILE A 514 0.20 3.13 18.65
C ILE A 514 -1.15 3.79 18.94
N GLY A 515 -1.27 5.11 18.75
CA GLY A 515 -2.47 5.87 19.11
C GLY A 515 -3.07 6.64 17.95
N SER A 516 -3.67 7.77 18.27
CA SER A 516 -4.32 8.70 17.34
C SER A 516 -3.33 9.50 16.49
N ALA A 517 -2.07 9.61 16.91
CA ALA A 517 -1.04 10.35 16.19
C ALA A 517 -0.67 9.63 14.88
N ASN A 518 -0.98 10.25 13.74
CA ASN A 518 -0.54 9.75 12.44
C ASN A 518 0.86 10.28 12.13
N VAL A 519 1.90 9.46 12.41
CA VAL A 519 3.30 9.87 12.22
C VAL A 519 3.68 10.12 10.77
N GLN A 520 2.96 9.55 9.81
CA GLN A 520 3.14 9.86 8.39
C GLN A 520 2.75 11.32 8.13
N MET A 521 1.55 11.74 8.55
CA MET A 521 1.07 13.12 8.34
C MET A 521 1.96 14.14 9.06
N ILE A 522 2.51 13.78 10.22
CA ILE A 522 3.46 14.63 10.96
C ILE A 522 4.79 14.80 10.19
N LEU A 523 5.30 13.74 9.55
CA LEU A 523 6.59 13.78 8.87
C LEU A 523 6.51 14.17 7.39
N GLU A 524 5.34 14.13 6.77
CA GLU A 524 5.15 14.47 5.36
C GLU A 524 5.56 15.92 5.01
N PRO A 525 5.24 16.95 5.84
CA PRO A 525 5.74 18.31 5.63
C PRO A 525 7.27 18.44 5.70
N LEU A 526 7.94 17.53 6.40
CA LEU A 526 9.38 17.43 6.53
C LEU A 526 10.04 16.58 5.43
N GLY A 527 9.29 16.25 4.37
CA GLY A 527 9.74 15.40 3.27
C GLY A 527 9.83 13.92 3.63
N GLY A 528 9.17 13.51 4.73
CA GLY A 528 9.13 12.13 5.19
C GLY A 528 8.01 11.32 4.55
N GLY A 529 7.96 10.03 4.88
CA GLY A 529 6.91 9.11 4.43
C GLY A 529 6.86 7.84 5.28
N GLY A 530 5.85 7.03 5.05
CA GLY A 530 5.62 5.81 5.82
C GLY A 530 4.14 5.44 5.85
N ASN A 531 3.67 5.05 7.03
CA ASN A 531 2.25 4.84 7.31
C ASN A 531 1.88 5.48 8.66
N ALA A 532 0.60 5.42 9.05
CA ALA A 532 0.11 6.06 10.27
C ALA A 532 0.85 5.64 11.56
N ALA A 533 1.32 4.39 11.63
CA ALA A 533 1.99 3.83 12.81
C ALA A 533 3.53 3.88 12.73
N THR A 534 4.09 3.97 11.53
CA THR A 534 5.53 3.94 11.30
C THR A 534 5.91 4.87 10.18
N ALA A 535 6.74 5.85 10.45
CA ALA A 535 7.22 6.79 9.45
C ALA A 535 8.69 7.17 9.69
N GLY A 536 9.33 7.74 8.67
CA GLY A 536 10.68 8.29 8.76
C GLY A 536 10.84 9.51 7.88
N ALA A 537 11.69 10.43 8.28
CA ALA A 537 12.07 11.60 7.50
C ALA A 537 13.60 11.76 7.49
N GLN A 538 14.10 12.34 6.39
CA GLN A 538 15.46 12.85 6.29
C GLN A 538 15.34 14.33 5.95
N VAL A 539 15.68 15.20 6.84
CA VAL A 539 15.39 16.64 6.76
C VAL A 539 16.59 17.40 6.22
N LYS A 540 16.42 18.19 5.15
CA LYS A 540 17.45 19.06 4.54
C LYS A 540 17.22 20.50 4.93
N THR A 541 18.26 21.29 5.22
CA THR A 541 18.14 22.74 5.41
C THR A 541 17.98 23.50 4.11
N HIS A 542 17.14 24.49 4.14
CA HIS A 542 17.00 25.48 3.08
C HIS A 542 17.86 26.71 3.32
N ALA A 543 18.76 27.02 2.34
CA ALA A 543 19.05 28.40 2.02
C ALA A 543 17.88 28.90 1.15
N LEU A 544 17.34 30.05 1.51
CA LEU A 544 16.25 30.76 0.80
C LEU A 544 16.48 30.82 -0.71
N CYS A 545 15.61 30.18 -1.49
CA CYS A 545 15.40 30.54 -2.89
C CYS A 545 13.95 30.24 -3.30
N PRO A 546 13.26 31.17 -3.97
CA PRO A 546 11.85 31.05 -4.27
C PRO A 546 11.60 30.34 -5.61
N LEU A 547 10.49 29.60 -5.66
CA LEU A 547 9.71 29.14 -6.81
C LEU A 547 9.86 27.69 -7.28
N PRO A 548 8.75 27.15 -7.81
CA PRO A 548 8.47 25.73 -7.78
C PRO A 548 8.99 25.00 -9.02
N ALA A 549 9.62 23.88 -8.82
CA ALA A 549 9.93 22.95 -9.88
C ALA A 549 9.10 21.68 -9.75
N PHE A 550 8.54 21.28 -10.85
CA PHE A 550 7.74 20.12 -11.14
C PHE A 550 8.20 18.83 -10.47
N PHE A 551 7.23 18.13 -9.88
CA PHE A 551 7.40 16.77 -9.39
C PHE A 551 7.56 15.78 -10.54
N GLU A 552 8.73 15.17 -10.66
CA GLU A 552 8.86 13.84 -11.24
C GLU A 552 8.66 12.80 -10.14
N ARG A 553 7.62 11.98 -10.31
CA ARG A 553 7.26 10.88 -9.40
C ARG A 553 8.23 9.72 -9.61
N GLY A 554 9.17 9.52 -8.69
CA GLY A 554 9.85 8.26 -8.50
C GLY A 554 9.13 7.42 -7.45
N GLY A 555 8.55 6.29 -7.84
CA GLY A 555 7.94 5.34 -6.92
C GLY A 555 8.99 4.69 -6.04
N GLY A 556 8.89 4.86 -4.74
CA GLY A 556 9.73 4.23 -3.72
C GLY A 556 8.89 3.46 -2.73
N ASN A 557 9.35 2.27 -2.42
CA ASN A 557 8.73 1.21 -1.64
C ASN A 557 8.53 1.48 -0.16
N THR A 558 7.46 0.89 0.32
CA THR A 558 7.09 0.69 1.72
C THR A 558 8.18 0.01 2.52
N ALA A 559 8.83 0.72 3.35
CA ALA A 559 9.42 0.50 4.67
C ALA A 559 10.39 1.61 5.06
N THR A 560 10.88 2.42 4.14
CA THR A 560 11.82 3.50 4.45
C THR A 560 11.74 4.62 3.43
N ALA A 561 10.89 5.59 3.66
CA ALA A 561 11.04 6.87 2.97
C ALA A 561 12.00 7.74 3.77
N GLY A 562 13.01 8.26 3.12
CA GLY A 562 13.96 9.18 3.70
C GLY A 562 14.10 10.44 2.85
N ALA A 563 14.03 11.61 3.47
CA ALA A 563 14.40 12.89 2.87
C ALA A 563 15.75 13.37 3.43
N GLN A 564 16.59 14.05 2.64
CA GLN A 564 17.97 14.40 3.00
C GLN A 564 18.12 15.89 3.30
N MET A 565 18.70 16.26 4.44
CA MET A 565 19.12 17.63 4.77
C MET A 565 20.64 17.81 4.60
N LYS A 566 21.05 18.93 3.99
CA LYS A 566 22.41 19.45 4.04
C LYS A 566 22.41 20.66 4.99
N ASP A 567 23.35 20.65 5.95
CA ASP A 567 23.67 21.76 6.86
C ASP A 567 22.64 22.10 7.96
N THR A 568 21.82 21.17 8.45
CA THR A 568 20.95 21.41 9.61
C THR A 568 21.52 20.80 10.87
N THR A 569 21.40 21.53 11.96
CA THR A 569 21.66 21.00 13.29
C THR A 569 20.48 20.14 13.77
N VAL A 570 20.73 19.13 14.58
CA VAL A 570 19.67 18.31 15.22
C VAL A 570 18.64 19.20 15.96
N LYS A 571 19.08 20.36 16.44
CA LYS A 571 18.21 21.33 17.13
C LYS A 571 17.19 21.94 16.17
N GLU A 572 17.59 22.35 14.98
CA GLU A 572 16.68 22.93 13.97
C GLU A 572 15.68 21.88 13.49
N ALA A 573 16.15 20.64 13.22
CA ALA A 573 15.25 19.54 12.87
C ALA A 573 14.25 19.18 13.99
N LEU A 574 14.65 19.34 15.25
CA LEU A 574 13.77 19.17 16.40
C LEU A 574 12.70 20.29 16.45
N ASP A 575 13.09 21.54 16.21
CA ASP A 575 12.18 22.66 16.21
C ASP A 575 11.15 22.54 15.07
N GLU A 576 11.57 22.10 13.89
CA GLU A 576 10.68 21.81 12.75
C GLU A 576 9.72 20.64 13.05
N LEU A 577 10.22 19.57 13.67
CA LEU A 577 9.38 18.44 14.08
C LEU A 577 8.32 18.87 15.09
N VAL A 578 8.71 19.67 16.09
CA VAL A 578 7.77 20.19 17.11
C VAL A 578 6.69 21.05 16.46
N ALA A 579 7.06 21.93 15.54
CA ALA A 579 6.10 22.75 14.79
C ALA A 579 5.13 21.90 13.95
N SER A 580 5.63 20.81 13.33
CA SER A 580 4.78 19.89 12.57
C SER A 580 3.84 19.06 13.45
N ILE A 581 4.28 18.66 14.65
CA ILE A 581 3.43 18.00 15.64
C ILE A 581 2.32 18.97 16.10
N ASP A 582 2.68 20.22 16.43
CA ASP A 582 1.70 21.20 16.88
C ASP A 582 0.64 21.47 15.82
N LYS A 583 1.03 21.62 14.58
CA LYS A 583 0.10 21.78 13.45
C LYS A 583 -0.84 20.60 13.29
N PHE A 584 -0.34 19.36 13.41
CA PHE A 584 -1.16 18.14 13.32
C PHE A 584 -2.25 18.06 14.41
N TYR A 585 -1.98 18.58 15.62
CA TYR A 585 -2.94 18.56 16.73
C TYR A 585 -3.84 19.82 16.79
N GLU A 586 -3.57 20.84 15.97
CA GLU A 586 -4.41 22.04 15.82
C GLU A 586 -5.45 21.89 14.69
N GLU A 587 -5.20 21.04 13.71
CA GLU A 587 -6.12 20.63 12.63
C GLU A 587 -7.04 19.47 13.07
#